data_09ef5ad2ad1e8e1339615061520b2460
#
_entry.id   09ef5ad2ad1e8e1339615061520b2460
#
_cell.length_a   1.000
_cell.length_b   1.000
_cell.length_c   1.000
_cell.angle_alpha   90.00
_cell.angle_beta   90.00
_cell.angle_gamma   90.00
#
_symmetry.space_group_name_H-M   'P 1'
#
loop_
_entity.id
_entity.type
_entity.pdbx_description
1 polymer ?
#
loop_
_entity_poly.entity_id
_entity_poly.type
_entity_poly.pdbx_seq_one_letter_code
_entity_poly.pdbx_strand_id
1 'polypeptide(L)'
;MIAARYDMTAEELVGYEIPGKRVELVRGQLVVREPASLRHGELSLRVGVALANHLAREREEQRWALTRGRLATADPGFTLARSPDTVRAPDVAYLSRERYSGPMPEGYPELAPDLAVEVRSRGDRAGEVLAKVADWLSAGTTLVWVVDPAREVATVYRADGTVAVLGLDDALSGEALLPGFVLSLRELFLAE
;
A
#
# COMPACT_ATOMS: atom_id res chain seq x y z
N MET A 1 19.03 -33.72 11.69
CA MET A 1 18.12 -33.58 10.51
C MET A 1 17.50 -32.21 10.63
N ILE A 2 17.87 -31.28 9.73
CA ILE A 2 17.19 -30.00 9.60
C ILE A 2 15.89 -30.36 8.87
N ALA A 3 14.72 -30.18 9.54
CA ALA A 3 13.44 -30.32 8.86
C ALA A 3 13.46 -29.36 7.67
N ALA A 4 13.13 -29.86 6.47
CA ALA A 4 12.98 -29.03 5.30
C ALA A 4 11.89 -28.00 5.65
N ARG A 5 12.27 -26.71 5.66
CA ARG A 5 11.35 -25.62 5.89
C ARG A 5 10.47 -25.55 4.64
N TYR A 6 9.19 -25.84 4.81
CA TYR A 6 8.24 -25.69 3.70
C TYR A 6 8.00 -24.21 3.52
N ASP A 7 8.36 -23.70 2.34
CA ASP A 7 8.09 -22.32 1.96
C ASP A 7 6.81 -22.30 1.12
N MET A 8 5.78 -21.61 1.62
CA MET A 8 4.50 -21.43 0.93
C MET A 8 4.71 -20.56 -0.32
N THR A 9 3.95 -20.84 -1.37
CA THR A 9 3.92 -20.04 -2.61
C THR A 9 2.78 -19.03 -2.61
N ALA A 10 2.85 -18.05 -3.51
CA ALA A 10 1.79 -17.06 -3.69
C ALA A 10 0.48 -17.72 -4.17
N GLU A 11 0.57 -18.75 -4.99
CA GLU A 11 -0.59 -19.53 -5.48
C GLU A 11 -1.29 -20.28 -4.34
N GLU A 12 -0.53 -20.85 -3.43
CA GLU A 12 -1.07 -21.52 -2.23
C GLU A 12 -1.72 -20.52 -1.28
N LEU A 13 -1.16 -19.29 -1.19
CA LEU A 13 -1.72 -18.24 -0.35
C LEU A 13 -3.09 -17.75 -0.86
N VAL A 14 -3.35 -17.74 -2.18
CA VAL A 14 -4.65 -17.30 -2.76
C VAL A 14 -5.84 -18.07 -2.17
N GLY A 15 -5.67 -19.36 -1.90
CA GLY A 15 -6.71 -20.21 -1.32
C GLY A 15 -6.63 -20.34 0.21
N TYR A 16 -5.72 -19.60 0.86
CA TYR A 16 -5.45 -19.78 2.28
C TYR A 16 -6.14 -18.72 3.13
N GLU A 17 -7.07 -19.14 3.96
CA GLU A 17 -7.81 -18.23 4.84
C GLU A 17 -7.71 -18.67 6.29
N ILE A 18 -7.52 -17.69 7.17
CA ILE A 18 -7.69 -17.83 8.61
C ILE A 18 -8.87 -16.93 9.01
N PRO A 19 -9.98 -17.48 9.51
CA PRO A 19 -11.15 -16.69 9.86
C PRO A 19 -10.81 -15.51 10.77
N GLY A 20 -11.20 -14.29 10.36
CA GLY A 20 -10.98 -13.07 11.12
C GLY A 20 -9.52 -12.59 11.17
N LYS A 21 -8.64 -13.08 10.29
CA LYS A 21 -7.24 -12.64 10.20
C LYS A 21 -6.92 -12.13 8.80
N ARG A 22 -5.92 -11.27 8.71
CA ARG A 22 -5.25 -10.91 7.47
C ARG A 22 -3.97 -11.74 7.34
N VAL A 23 -3.65 -12.15 6.14
CA VAL A 23 -2.47 -12.97 5.87
C VAL A 23 -1.60 -12.35 4.80
N GLU A 24 -0.30 -12.42 4.97
CA GLU A 24 0.72 -12.04 4.01
C GLU A 24 1.73 -13.18 3.89
N LEU A 25 2.56 -13.18 2.88
CA LEU A 25 3.66 -14.11 2.73
C LEU A 25 4.98 -13.34 2.68
N VAL A 26 5.93 -13.70 3.51
CA VAL A 26 7.25 -13.05 3.56
C VAL A 26 8.32 -14.11 3.43
N ARG A 27 9.00 -14.12 2.30
CA ARG A 27 10.06 -15.11 2.01
C ARG A 27 9.59 -16.54 2.30
N GLY A 28 8.42 -16.91 1.75
CA GLY A 28 7.81 -18.22 1.93
C GLY A 28 7.17 -18.47 3.31
N GLN A 29 7.24 -17.51 4.23
CA GLN A 29 6.67 -17.67 5.58
C GLN A 29 5.37 -16.89 5.74
N LEU A 30 4.33 -17.57 6.23
CA LEU A 30 3.04 -16.97 6.51
C LEU A 30 3.15 -15.96 7.65
N VAL A 31 2.70 -14.74 7.41
CA VAL A 31 2.55 -13.68 8.41
C VAL A 31 1.07 -13.45 8.66
N VAL A 32 0.64 -13.67 9.89
CA VAL A 32 -0.75 -13.51 10.30
C VAL A 32 -0.92 -12.19 11.06
N ARG A 33 -1.93 -11.41 10.68
CA ARG A 33 -2.23 -10.13 11.29
C ARG A 33 -3.64 -10.12 11.88
N GLU A 34 -3.80 -9.37 12.98
CA GLU A 34 -5.11 -9.09 13.55
C GLU A 34 -5.94 -8.18 12.63
N PRO A 35 -7.28 -8.18 12.76
CA PRO A 35 -8.12 -7.20 12.08
C PRO A 35 -7.71 -5.76 12.40
N ALA A 36 -7.85 -4.88 11.42
CA ALA A 36 -7.58 -3.47 11.60
C ALA A 36 -8.55 -2.81 12.60
N SER A 37 -8.08 -1.79 13.33
CA SER A 37 -8.95 -0.96 14.16
C SER A 37 -9.87 -0.08 13.31
N LEU A 38 -10.98 0.41 13.89
CA LEU A 38 -11.87 1.35 13.21
C LEU A 38 -11.11 2.59 12.70
N ARG A 39 -10.21 3.16 13.53
CA ARG A 39 -9.42 4.34 13.15
C ARG A 39 -8.48 4.05 11.97
N HIS A 40 -7.87 2.87 11.93
CA HIS A 40 -7.06 2.44 10.80
C HIS A 40 -7.91 2.37 9.51
N GLY A 41 -9.05 1.70 9.57
CA GLY A 41 -9.95 1.59 8.41
C GLY A 41 -10.48 2.95 7.93
N GLU A 42 -10.81 3.84 8.85
CA GLU A 42 -11.24 5.21 8.55
C GLU A 42 -10.15 5.99 7.78
N LEU A 43 -8.90 5.96 8.26
CA LEU A 43 -7.80 6.68 7.61
C LEU A 43 -7.46 6.07 6.25
N SER A 44 -7.46 4.74 6.13
CA SER A 44 -7.29 4.05 4.85
C SER A 44 -8.36 4.47 3.85
N LEU A 45 -9.62 4.54 4.28
CA LEU A 45 -10.74 5.01 3.46
C LEU A 45 -10.57 6.47 3.05
N ARG A 46 -10.21 7.37 3.99
CA ARG A 46 -10.00 8.81 3.69
C ARG A 46 -8.92 9.01 2.63
N VAL A 47 -7.79 8.33 2.73
CA VAL A 47 -6.74 8.35 1.70
C VAL A 47 -7.27 7.82 0.38
N GLY A 48 -7.95 6.68 0.38
CA GLY A 48 -8.54 6.08 -0.83
C GLY A 48 -9.56 7.01 -1.50
N VAL A 49 -10.45 7.66 -0.74
CA VAL A 49 -11.43 8.63 -1.24
C VAL A 49 -10.75 9.87 -1.82
N ALA A 50 -9.72 10.41 -1.16
CA ALA A 50 -8.98 11.57 -1.66
C ALA A 50 -8.32 11.25 -3.02
N LEU A 51 -7.67 10.10 -3.15
CA LEU A 51 -7.08 9.62 -4.39
C LEU A 51 -8.15 9.39 -5.48
N ALA A 52 -9.27 8.76 -5.13
CA ALA A 52 -10.37 8.51 -6.08
C ALA A 52 -10.97 9.82 -6.62
N ASN A 53 -11.18 10.81 -5.74
CA ASN A 53 -11.70 12.12 -6.12
C ASN A 53 -10.71 12.89 -7.02
N HIS A 54 -9.41 12.77 -6.76
CA HIS A 54 -8.39 13.36 -7.63
C HIS A 54 -8.44 12.74 -9.04
N LEU A 55 -8.44 11.41 -9.13
CA LEU A 55 -8.53 10.72 -10.42
C LEU A 55 -9.84 10.98 -11.16
N ALA A 56 -10.95 11.21 -10.44
CA ALA A 56 -12.24 11.57 -11.05
C ALA A 56 -12.20 12.97 -11.67
N ARG A 57 -11.64 13.97 -10.96
CA ARG A 57 -11.45 15.33 -11.48
C ARG A 57 -10.57 15.37 -12.72
N GLU A 58 -9.48 14.63 -12.71
CA GLU A 58 -8.60 14.50 -13.88
C GLU A 58 -9.34 13.94 -15.11
N ARG A 59 -10.35 13.07 -14.92
CA ARG A 59 -11.22 12.58 -16.00
C ARG A 59 -12.10 13.67 -16.59
N GLU A 60 -12.72 14.49 -15.76
CA GLU A 60 -13.62 15.56 -16.18
C GLU A 60 -12.88 16.66 -16.96
N GLU A 61 -11.64 16.94 -16.62
CA GLU A 61 -10.78 17.93 -17.29
C GLU A 61 -10.18 17.44 -18.61
N GLN A 62 -10.61 16.30 -19.15
CA GLN A 62 -10.10 15.67 -20.39
C GLN A 62 -8.59 15.35 -20.41
N ARG A 63 -7.92 15.37 -19.28
CA ARG A 63 -6.50 14.96 -19.12
C ARG A 63 -6.33 13.44 -19.11
N TRP A 64 -7.38 12.72 -19.33
CA TRP A 64 -7.55 11.29 -19.12
C TRP A 64 -6.76 10.34 -20.05
N ALA A 65 -6.03 10.84 -21.01
CA ALA A 65 -5.17 9.99 -21.82
C ALA A 65 -3.98 9.40 -21.02
N LEU A 66 -3.53 10.10 -19.96
CA LEU A 66 -2.35 9.75 -19.17
C LEU A 66 -2.66 9.16 -17.78
N THR A 67 -3.86 9.41 -17.22
CA THR A 67 -4.15 9.13 -15.80
C THR A 67 -5.14 7.99 -15.55
N ARG A 68 -5.29 7.04 -16.47
CA ARG A 68 -6.10 5.84 -16.23
C ARG A 68 -5.41 4.87 -15.25
N GLY A 69 -5.10 5.35 -14.06
CA GLY A 69 -4.66 4.50 -12.96
C GLY A 69 -5.81 3.76 -12.30
N ARG A 70 -5.48 2.79 -11.50
CA ARG A 70 -6.39 1.99 -10.69
C ARG A 70 -6.09 2.17 -9.22
N LEU A 71 -7.15 2.23 -8.42
CA LEU A 71 -7.05 2.19 -6.97
C LEU A 71 -7.58 0.85 -6.49
N ALA A 72 -6.91 0.31 -5.50
CA ALA A 72 -7.35 -0.86 -4.77
C ALA A 72 -7.23 -0.60 -3.26
N THR A 73 -8.17 -1.10 -2.48
CA THR A 73 -8.22 -1.00 -1.01
C THR A 73 -8.60 -2.36 -0.43
N ALA A 74 -8.63 -2.47 0.87
CA ALA A 74 -8.95 -3.70 1.58
C ALA A 74 -7.91 -4.81 1.37
N ASP A 75 -6.67 -4.46 1.61
CA ASP A 75 -5.52 -5.37 1.61
C ASP A 75 -5.33 -6.13 0.27
N PRO A 76 -5.25 -5.45 -0.88
CA PRO A 76 -5.01 -6.11 -2.16
C PRO A 76 -3.61 -6.73 -2.19
N GLY A 77 -3.51 -8.05 -2.37
CA GLY A 77 -2.22 -8.74 -2.38
C GLY A 77 -1.44 -8.53 -3.68
N PHE A 78 -0.14 -8.35 -3.55
CA PHE A 78 0.83 -8.23 -4.65
C PHE A 78 2.00 -9.18 -4.43
N THR A 79 2.36 -9.98 -5.41
CA THR A 79 3.56 -10.81 -5.38
C THR A 79 4.78 -9.96 -5.74
N LEU A 80 5.61 -9.68 -4.74
CA LEU A 80 6.76 -8.77 -4.86
C LEU A 80 8.07 -9.49 -5.17
N ALA A 81 8.16 -10.77 -4.82
CA ALA A 81 9.34 -11.60 -5.07
C ALA A 81 8.94 -13.07 -5.21
N ARG A 82 9.81 -13.82 -5.91
CA ARG A 82 9.70 -15.27 -6.07
C ARG A 82 10.94 -15.97 -5.53
N SER A 83 10.75 -17.22 -5.10
CA SER A 83 11.81 -18.16 -4.72
C SER A 83 12.79 -17.64 -3.65
N PRO A 84 12.39 -17.34 -2.42
CA PRO A 84 11.09 -17.60 -1.80
C PRO A 84 10.07 -16.46 -2.04
N ASP A 85 8.79 -16.83 -2.13
CA ASP A 85 7.75 -15.89 -2.47
C ASP A 85 7.49 -14.87 -1.37
N THR A 86 7.23 -13.63 -1.80
CA THR A 86 6.78 -12.56 -0.91
C THR A 86 5.53 -11.93 -1.50
N VAL A 87 4.44 -12.00 -0.74
CA VAL A 87 3.15 -11.34 -1.04
C VAL A 87 2.87 -10.34 0.05
N ARG A 88 2.74 -9.08 -0.32
CA ARG A 88 2.36 -7.98 0.57
C ARG A 88 1.02 -7.39 0.15
N ALA A 89 0.31 -6.87 1.14
CA ALA A 89 -0.99 -6.25 0.96
C ALA A 89 -0.98 -4.87 1.63
N PRO A 90 -1.00 -3.76 0.86
CA PRO A 90 -1.08 -2.42 1.43
C PRO A 90 -2.53 -2.06 1.73
N ASP A 91 -2.76 -1.11 2.62
CA ASP A 91 -4.11 -0.63 2.94
C ASP A 91 -4.76 0.08 1.74
N VAL A 92 -3.96 0.82 0.96
CA VAL A 92 -4.36 1.44 -0.31
C VAL A 92 -3.24 1.28 -1.32
N ALA A 93 -3.58 0.93 -2.55
CA ALA A 93 -2.67 0.83 -3.67
C ALA A 93 -3.13 1.68 -4.84
N TYR A 94 -2.19 2.35 -5.52
CA TYR A 94 -2.43 2.97 -6.81
C TYR A 94 -1.50 2.34 -7.86
N LEU A 95 -2.07 2.00 -9.02
CA LEU A 95 -1.36 1.52 -10.18
C LEU A 95 -1.61 2.49 -11.32
N SER A 96 -0.57 3.05 -11.89
CA SER A 96 -0.66 3.83 -13.13
C SER A 96 -1.03 2.92 -14.30
N ARG A 97 -1.51 3.51 -15.38
CA ARG A 97 -1.78 2.76 -16.61
C ARG A 97 -0.50 2.22 -17.26
N GLU A 98 0.59 2.93 -17.10
CA GLU A 98 1.91 2.48 -17.57
C GLU A 98 2.34 1.23 -16.82
N ARG A 99 2.08 1.17 -15.51
CA ARG A 99 2.38 0.01 -14.69
C ARG A 99 1.50 -1.19 -15.04
N TYR A 100 0.21 -0.95 -15.19
CA TYR A 100 -0.76 -2.00 -15.46
C TYR A 100 -1.98 -1.51 -16.26
N SER A 101 -2.14 -2.00 -17.49
CA SER A 101 -3.24 -1.67 -18.39
C SER A 101 -4.17 -2.86 -18.71
N GLY A 102 -3.83 -4.05 -18.24
CA GLY A 102 -4.58 -5.29 -18.46
C GLY A 102 -5.91 -5.39 -17.67
N PRO A 103 -6.68 -6.48 -17.85
CA PRO A 103 -7.81 -6.80 -16.99
C PRO A 103 -7.33 -7.04 -15.56
N MET A 104 -8.18 -6.78 -14.55
CA MET A 104 -7.80 -7.09 -13.15
C MET A 104 -7.53 -8.59 -13.04
N PRO A 105 -6.33 -8.97 -12.55
CA PRO A 105 -5.99 -10.37 -12.40
C PRO A 105 -6.78 -11.02 -11.27
N GLU A 106 -7.02 -12.32 -11.39
CA GLU A 106 -7.42 -13.15 -10.26
C GLU A 106 -6.16 -13.49 -9.44
N GLY A 107 -6.29 -13.49 -8.11
CA GLY A 107 -5.17 -13.74 -7.19
C GLY A 107 -4.22 -12.55 -7.02
N TYR A 108 -2.95 -12.86 -6.72
CA TYR A 108 -1.92 -11.87 -6.37
C TYR A 108 -0.98 -11.63 -7.55
N PRO A 109 -1.15 -10.54 -8.32
CA PRO A 109 -0.34 -10.27 -9.50
C PRO A 109 1.14 -10.07 -9.14
N GLU A 110 2.01 -10.55 -10.03
CA GLU A 110 3.46 -10.39 -9.90
C GLU A 110 3.88 -9.00 -10.40
N LEU A 111 3.57 -8.01 -9.60
CA LEU A 111 3.93 -6.61 -9.82
C LEU A 111 3.87 -5.85 -8.49
N ALA A 112 4.50 -4.69 -8.40
CA ALA A 112 4.34 -3.75 -7.31
C ALA A 112 3.46 -2.56 -7.74
N PRO A 113 2.63 -1.97 -6.85
CA PRO A 113 1.91 -0.74 -7.16
C PRO A 113 2.89 0.44 -7.30
N ASP A 114 2.49 1.51 -7.97
CA ASP A 114 3.28 2.74 -8.04
C ASP A 114 3.27 3.49 -6.71
N LEU A 115 2.14 3.48 -6.01
CA LEU A 115 1.98 3.98 -4.65
C LEU A 115 1.43 2.88 -3.75
N ALA A 116 2.11 2.59 -2.65
CA ALA A 116 1.62 1.80 -1.54
C ALA A 116 1.38 2.70 -0.31
N VAL A 117 0.21 2.57 0.31
CA VAL A 117 -0.11 3.27 1.55
C VAL A 117 -0.29 2.25 2.66
N GLU A 118 0.44 2.44 3.74
CA GLU A 118 0.40 1.63 4.96
C GLU A 118 -0.06 2.51 6.13
N VAL A 119 -1.16 2.19 6.75
CA VAL A 119 -1.65 2.85 7.96
C VAL A 119 -1.24 2.02 9.17
N ARG A 120 -0.45 2.60 10.04
CA ARG A 120 0.06 1.88 11.22
C ARG A 120 -1.04 1.50 12.20
N SER A 121 -0.96 0.29 12.70
CA SER A 121 -1.74 -0.22 13.82
C SER A 121 -0.96 -0.13 15.13
N ARG A 122 -1.65 -0.16 16.28
CA ARG A 122 -1.00 -0.08 17.62
C ARG A 122 0.02 -1.18 17.89
N GLY A 123 -0.11 -2.34 17.23
CA GLY A 123 0.78 -3.48 17.38
C GLY A 123 1.99 -3.46 16.47
N ASP A 124 2.07 -2.55 15.51
CA ASP A 124 3.14 -2.55 14.53
C ASP A 124 4.46 -2.08 15.12
N ARG A 125 5.46 -2.94 15.01
CA ARG A 125 6.83 -2.60 15.39
C ARG A 125 7.51 -1.80 14.29
N ALA A 126 8.33 -0.82 14.66
CA ALA A 126 9.01 0.03 13.69
C ALA A 126 9.83 -0.76 12.65
N GLY A 127 10.52 -1.83 13.10
CA GLY A 127 11.28 -2.69 12.19
C GLY A 127 10.41 -3.45 11.18
N GLU A 128 9.19 -3.85 11.55
CA GLU A 128 8.25 -4.53 10.65
C GLU A 128 7.71 -3.57 9.58
N VAL A 129 7.41 -2.33 9.98
CA VAL A 129 6.98 -1.28 9.05
C VAL A 129 8.09 -0.96 8.05
N LEU A 130 9.33 -0.80 8.52
CA LEU A 130 10.49 -0.56 7.64
C LEU A 130 10.76 -1.74 6.71
N ALA A 131 10.58 -2.99 7.18
CA ALA A 131 10.70 -4.17 6.33
C ALA A 131 9.66 -4.17 5.20
N LYS A 132 8.38 -3.80 5.49
CA LYS A 132 7.35 -3.64 4.45
C LYS A 132 7.74 -2.55 3.43
N VAL A 133 8.19 -1.39 3.91
CA VAL A 133 8.67 -0.30 3.04
C VAL A 133 9.79 -0.79 2.13
N ALA A 134 10.76 -1.53 2.70
CA ALA A 134 11.88 -2.08 1.92
C ALA A 134 11.40 -3.08 0.87
N ASP A 135 10.44 -3.96 1.21
CA ASP A 135 9.86 -4.91 0.25
C ASP A 135 9.16 -4.17 -0.91
N TRP A 136 8.36 -3.12 -0.62
CA TRP A 136 7.71 -2.30 -1.64
C TRP A 136 8.70 -1.62 -2.57
N LEU A 137 9.66 -0.87 -2.03
CA LEU A 137 10.65 -0.14 -2.82
C LEU A 137 11.54 -1.07 -3.64
N SER A 138 11.98 -2.20 -3.05
CA SER A 138 12.80 -3.20 -3.76
C SER A 138 12.06 -3.86 -4.92
N ALA A 139 10.73 -3.96 -4.84
CA ALA A 139 9.89 -4.48 -5.91
C ALA A 139 9.54 -3.43 -6.98
N GLY A 140 9.98 -2.18 -6.82
CA GLY A 140 9.83 -1.10 -7.79
C GLY A 140 8.64 -0.17 -7.54
N THR A 141 8.08 -0.13 -6.34
CA THR A 141 7.13 0.91 -5.91
C THR A 141 7.83 2.27 -5.92
N THR A 142 7.19 3.28 -6.50
CA THR A 142 7.74 4.64 -6.63
C THR A 142 7.62 5.43 -5.34
N LEU A 143 6.45 5.36 -4.69
CA LEU A 143 6.14 6.05 -3.44
C LEU A 143 5.55 5.07 -2.42
N VAL A 144 6.01 5.15 -1.18
CA VAL A 144 5.38 4.46 -0.05
C VAL A 144 5.03 5.51 1.01
N TRP A 145 3.75 5.60 1.35
CA TRP A 145 3.27 6.44 2.43
C TRP A 145 2.99 5.59 3.66
N VAL A 146 3.61 5.93 4.77
CA VAL A 146 3.34 5.32 6.08
C VAL A 146 2.63 6.35 6.94
N VAL A 147 1.35 6.14 7.21
CA VAL A 147 0.50 7.00 8.03
C VAL A 147 0.51 6.48 9.47
N ASP A 148 0.90 7.30 10.43
CA ASP A 148 0.95 6.95 11.86
C ASP A 148 -0.16 7.70 12.64
N PRO A 149 -1.30 7.04 12.93
CA PRO A 149 -2.41 7.68 13.62
C PRO A 149 -2.11 8.08 15.06
N ALA A 150 -1.16 7.40 15.71
CA ALA A 150 -0.82 7.65 17.11
C ALA A 150 0.05 8.89 17.28
N ARG A 151 0.80 9.26 16.25
CA ARG A 151 1.70 10.43 16.23
C ARG A 151 1.17 11.55 15.37
N GLU A 152 0.08 11.32 14.61
CA GLU A 152 -0.49 12.25 13.63
C GLU A 152 0.55 12.75 12.61
N VAL A 153 1.36 11.82 12.12
CA VAL A 153 2.38 12.09 11.10
C VAL A 153 2.24 11.12 9.93
N ALA A 154 2.75 11.51 8.78
CA ALA A 154 2.99 10.60 7.67
C ALA A 154 4.46 10.62 7.29
N THR A 155 5.01 9.46 6.93
CA THR A 155 6.36 9.36 6.38
C THR A 155 6.26 8.95 4.91
N VAL A 156 6.90 9.70 4.05
CA VAL A 156 6.99 9.45 2.61
C VAL A 156 8.35 8.87 2.31
N TYR A 157 8.37 7.65 1.77
CA TYR A 157 9.56 6.98 1.27
C TYR A 157 9.50 6.95 -0.25
N ARG A 158 10.62 7.25 -0.92
CA ARG A 158 10.71 7.30 -2.39
C ARG A 158 11.71 6.29 -2.92
N ALA A 159 11.52 5.89 -4.17
CA ALA A 159 12.41 4.95 -4.85
C ALA A 159 13.86 5.44 -4.97
N ASP A 160 14.10 6.75 -4.93
CA ASP A 160 15.43 7.34 -4.93
C ASP A 160 16.14 7.29 -3.56
N GLY A 161 15.49 6.72 -2.55
CA GLY A 161 15.99 6.59 -1.18
C GLY A 161 15.73 7.81 -0.30
N THR A 162 15.10 8.87 -0.80
CA THR A 162 14.77 10.03 0.02
C THR A 162 13.58 9.76 0.92
N VAL A 163 13.59 10.36 2.11
CA VAL A 163 12.55 10.19 3.14
C VAL A 163 12.14 11.55 3.67
N ALA A 164 10.84 11.77 3.81
CA ALA A 164 10.29 12.96 4.44
C ALA A 164 9.29 12.57 5.54
N VAL A 165 9.36 13.24 6.68
CA VAL A 165 8.37 13.10 7.76
C VAL A 165 7.52 14.37 7.76
N LEU A 166 6.22 14.19 7.65
CA LEU A 166 5.21 15.23 7.53
C LEU A 166 4.38 15.30 8.80
N GLY A 167 4.14 16.49 9.31
CA GLY A 167 3.26 16.76 10.45
C GLY A 167 1.91 17.32 10.03
N LEU A 168 1.09 17.72 11.01
CA LEU A 168 -0.28 18.21 10.78
C LEU A 168 -0.38 19.43 9.83
N ASP A 169 0.64 20.27 9.80
CA ASP A 169 0.65 21.48 8.95
C ASP A 169 1.16 21.19 7.52
N ASP A 170 1.58 19.96 7.26
CA ASP A 170 2.05 19.51 5.96
C ASP A 170 0.94 18.77 5.19
N ALA A 171 1.26 18.34 3.97
CA ALA A 171 0.36 17.58 3.12
C ALA A 171 1.09 16.44 2.38
N LEU A 172 0.42 15.31 2.20
CA LEU A 172 0.83 14.28 1.26
C LEU A 172 0.67 14.81 -0.16
N SER A 173 1.68 14.64 -0.97
CA SER A 173 1.69 15.00 -2.39
C SER A 173 1.88 13.77 -3.25
N GLY A 174 1.15 13.72 -4.37
CA GLY A 174 1.33 12.67 -5.38
C GLY A 174 2.59 12.83 -6.25
N GLU A 175 3.29 13.95 -6.09
CA GLU A 175 4.53 14.27 -6.82
C GLU A 175 4.35 14.13 -8.35
N ALA A 176 5.34 13.57 -9.04
CA ALA A 176 5.24 13.31 -10.47
C ALA A 176 4.30 12.13 -10.80
N LEU A 177 4.05 11.23 -9.82
CA LEU A 177 3.19 10.07 -10.01
C LEU A 177 1.71 10.45 -10.14
N LEU A 178 1.24 11.40 -9.33
CA LEU A 178 -0.14 11.92 -9.31
C LEU A 178 -0.07 13.46 -9.29
N PRO A 179 0.22 14.10 -10.44
CA PRO A 179 0.43 15.54 -10.52
C PRO A 179 -0.79 16.31 -9.99
N GLY A 180 -0.54 17.27 -9.08
CA GLY A 180 -1.61 18.08 -8.50
C GLY A 180 -2.37 17.42 -7.35
N PHE A 181 -2.10 16.16 -7.00
CA PHE A 181 -2.67 15.55 -5.80
C PHE A 181 -2.05 16.14 -4.55
N VAL A 182 -2.90 16.62 -3.66
CA VAL A 182 -2.52 17.12 -2.33
C VAL A 182 -3.59 16.68 -1.32
N LEU A 183 -3.15 16.10 -0.21
CA LEU A 183 -4.00 15.74 0.93
C LEU A 183 -3.39 16.30 2.22
N SER A 184 -4.04 17.31 2.80
CA SER A 184 -3.63 17.88 4.08
C SER A 184 -3.67 16.83 5.19
N LEU A 185 -2.61 16.74 6.00
CA LEU A 185 -2.60 15.83 7.15
C LEU A 185 -3.59 16.28 8.24
N ARG A 186 -3.85 17.57 8.34
CA ARG A 186 -4.89 18.09 9.21
C ARG A 186 -6.28 17.59 8.82
N GLU A 187 -6.61 17.60 7.53
CA GLU A 187 -7.86 17.03 7.01
C GLU A 187 -7.90 15.51 7.20
N LEU A 188 -6.78 14.82 6.95
CA LEU A 188 -6.70 13.38 7.11
C LEU A 188 -6.97 12.94 8.55
N PHE A 189 -6.34 13.59 9.54
CA PHE A 189 -6.39 13.16 10.93
C PHE A 189 -7.53 13.77 11.74
N LEU A 190 -7.95 15.02 11.46
CA LEU A 190 -8.85 15.83 12.31
C LEU A 190 -10.21 16.13 11.68
N ALA A 191 -10.48 15.77 10.40
CA ALA A 191 -11.81 15.95 9.84
C ALA A 191 -12.84 15.11 10.60
N GLU A 192 -13.89 15.76 11.12
CA GLU A 192 -15.06 15.15 11.76
C GLU A 192 -16.08 14.64 10.72
#